data_08932a38e0cd6181849539734d287868
#
_entry.id   08932a38e0cd6181849539734d287868
#
_cell.length_a   1.000
_cell.length_b   1.000
_cell.length_c   1.000
_cell.angle_alpha   90.00
_cell.angle_beta   90.00
_cell.angle_gamma   90.00
#
_symmetry.space_group_name_H-M   'P 1'
#
loop_
_entity.id
_entity.type
_entity.pdbx_description
1 polymer ?
#
loop_
_entity_poly.entity_id
_entity_poly.type
_entity_poly.pdbx_seq_one_letter_code
_entity_poly.pdbx_strand_id
1 'polypeptide(L)'
;FIQLDGTALEGLAQIADGLGLTDKELQTGRIRVPKFRAMYLDKVLRDSESMQFKRDAAFRNLVRNMKSVADSEYAVPESLEPVLRNYQKTGYRWLKTMEQYGFCGILADDMGLGKTLQVISLLLDAREQGNDRPSLVVCPASLVLNWESEIRRFAPQLTVLPILGDAEQRAQAIRRTAGCDVAITSYDLLKRDIEQYEN
;
A
#
# COMPACT_ATOMS: atom_id res chain seq x y z
N PHE A 1 -34.01 -28.49 -0.69
CA PHE A 1 -32.88 -28.87 0.17
C PHE A 1 -31.80 -29.42 -0.73
N ILE A 2 -30.65 -28.70 -0.85
CA ILE A 2 -29.46 -29.20 -1.52
C ILE A 2 -28.60 -29.84 -0.42
N GLN A 3 -28.38 -31.13 -0.52
CA GLN A 3 -27.47 -31.82 0.38
C GLN A 3 -26.05 -31.52 -0.09
N LEU A 4 -25.32 -30.69 0.67
CA LEU A 4 -23.91 -30.44 0.43
C LEU A 4 -23.11 -31.64 0.99
N ASP A 5 -22.13 -32.11 0.25
CA ASP A 5 -21.24 -33.13 0.78
C ASP A 5 -20.28 -32.50 1.81
N GLY A 6 -19.68 -33.34 2.68
CA GLY A 6 -18.82 -32.84 3.77
C GLY A 6 -17.60 -32.07 3.28
N THR A 7 -17.08 -32.39 2.10
CA THR A 7 -15.89 -31.75 1.52
C THR A 7 -16.20 -30.33 1.00
N ALA A 8 -17.42 -30.11 0.50
CA ALA A 8 -17.89 -28.78 0.10
C ALA A 8 -18.09 -27.85 1.31
N LEU A 9 -18.54 -28.40 2.44
CA LEU A 9 -18.68 -27.64 3.70
C LEU A 9 -17.32 -27.25 4.28
N GLU A 10 -16.34 -28.13 4.26
CA GLU A 10 -14.98 -27.85 4.71
C GLU A 10 -14.32 -26.75 3.84
N GLY A 11 -14.49 -26.79 2.53
CA GLY A 11 -13.99 -25.75 1.62
C GLY A 11 -14.63 -24.38 1.86
N LEU A 12 -15.95 -24.34 2.14
CA LEU A 12 -16.63 -23.10 2.52
C LEU A 12 -16.17 -22.58 3.89
N ALA A 13 -15.94 -23.47 4.86
CA ALA A 13 -15.42 -23.10 6.17
C ALA A 13 -14.01 -22.51 6.08
N GLN A 14 -13.12 -23.08 5.27
CA GLN A 14 -11.78 -22.54 5.02
C GLN A 14 -11.81 -21.15 4.36
N ILE A 15 -12.72 -20.93 3.40
CA ILE A 15 -12.90 -19.61 2.77
C ILE A 15 -13.42 -18.61 3.80
N ALA A 16 -14.40 -19.01 4.61
CA ALA A 16 -15.00 -18.15 5.64
C ALA A 16 -13.96 -17.74 6.70
N ASP A 17 -13.21 -18.69 7.22
CA ASP A 17 -12.17 -18.47 8.23
C ASP A 17 -11.04 -17.58 7.66
N GLY A 18 -10.50 -17.92 6.50
CA GLY A 18 -9.44 -17.16 5.85
C GLY A 18 -9.83 -15.75 5.41
N LEU A 19 -11.11 -15.48 5.21
CA LEU A 19 -11.68 -14.16 4.94
C LEU A 19 -12.15 -13.44 6.20
N GLY A 20 -12.18 -14.13 7.35
CA GLY A 20 -12.70 -13.62 8.62
C GLY A 20 -14.18 -13.27 8.54
N LEU A 21 -14.97 -14.13 7.86
CA LEU A 21 -16.40 -13.90 7.66
C LEU A 21 -17.19 -14.31 8.91
N THR A 22 -18.19 -13.50 9.22
CA THR A 22 -19.15 -13.81 10.27
C THR A 22 -20.29 -14.67 9.73
N ASP A 23 -20.97 -15.45 10.60
CA ASP A 23 -22.14 -16.25 10.23
C ASP A 23 -23.24 -15.41 9.57
N LYS A 24 -23.38 -14.16 9.98
CA LYS A 24 -24.33 -13.20 9.40
C LYS A 24 -24.00 -12.86 7.94
N GLU A 25 -22.73 -12.68 7.62
CA GLU A 25 -22.28 -12.42 6.25
C GLU A 25 -22.46 -13.63 5.35
N LEU A 26 -22.21 -14.82 5.86
CA LEU A 26 -22.45 -16.08 5.13
C LEU A 26 -23.94 -16.28 4.77
N GLN A 27 -24.86 -15.88 5.66
CA GLN A 27 -26.30 -15.97 5.41
C GLN A 27 -26.79 -15.00 4.33
N THR A 28 -26.09 -13.91 4.06
CA THR A 28 -26.51 -12.92 3.05
C THR A 28 -26.34 -13.40 1.61
N GLY A 29 -25.53 -14.44 1.37
CA GLY A 29 -25.22 -14.97 0.05
C GLY A 29 -24.40 -14.03 -0.85
N ARG A 30 -24.00 -12.85 -0.36
CA ARG A 30 -23.15 -11.87 -1.06
C ARG A 30 -22.21 -11.22 -0.08
N ILE A 31 -20.92 -11.27 -0.40
CA ILE A 31 -19.86 -10.71 0.44
C ILE A 31 -19.01 -9.77 -0.40
N ARG A 32 -18.70 -8.59 0.16
CA ARG A 32 -17.71 -7.69 -0.42
C ARG A 32 -16.34 -8.01 0.15
N VAL A 33 -15.43 -8.42 -0.71
CA VAL A 33 -14.05 -8.72 -0.33
C VAL A 33 -13.13 -7.63 -0.87
N PRO A 34 -12.23 -7.06 -0.04
CA PRO A 34 -11.24 -6.10 -0.51
C PRO A 34 -10.38 -6.68 -1.63
N LYS A 35 -9.99 -5.85 -2.60
CA LYS A 35 -9.20 -6.28 -3.76
C LYS A 35 -7.90 -7.00 -3.37
N PHE A 36 -7.25 -6.59 -2.29
CA PHE A 36 -6.01 -7.21 -1.82
C PHE A 36 -6.17 -8.69 -1.42
N ARG A 37 -7.38 -9.15 -1.12
CA ARG A 37 -7.64 -10.57 -0.84
C ARG A 37 -7.87 -11.42 -2.10
N ALA A 38 -7.85 -10.82 -3.30
CA ALA A 38 -8.09 -11.54 -4.54
C ALA A 38 -7.07 -12.66 -4.80
N MET A 39 -5.79 -12.46 -4.46
CA MET A 39 -4.74 -13.47 -4.60
C MET A 39 -4.98 -14.67 -3.68
N TYR A 40 -5.37 -14.41 -2.43
CA TYR A 40 -5.72 -15.45 -1.47
C TYR A 40 -6.93 -16.24 -1.97
N LEU A 41 -8.00 -15.54 -2.37
CA LEU A 41 -9.19 -16.17 -2.96
C LEU A 41 -8.83 -17.02 -4.19
N ASP A 42 -8.05 -16.50 -5.12
CA ASP A 42 -7.64 -17.25 -6.32
C ASP A 42 -6.89 -18.53 -5.96
N LYS A 43 -6.03 -18.50 -4.92
CA LYS A 43 -5.35 -19.69 -4.42
C LYS A 43 -6.33 -20.70 -3.85
N VAL A 44 -7.16 -20.29 -2.88
CA VAL A 44 -8.13 -21.19 -2.23
C VAL A 44 -9.12 -21.79 -3.23
N LEU A 45 -9.60 -20.97 -4.20
CA LEU A 45 -10.49 -21.43 -5.25
C LEU A 45 -9.83 -22.39 -6.27
N ARG A 46 -8.51 -22.41 -6.38
CA ARG A 46 -7.79 -23.40 -7.20
C ARG A 46 -7.54 -24.68 -6.45
N ASP A 47 -7.19 -24.56 -5.17
CA ASP A 47 -6.81 -25.69 -4.33
C ASP A 47 -8.03 -26.50 -3.87
N SER A 48 -9.24 -25.96 -4.04
CA SER A 48 -10.51 -26.65 -3.71
C SER A 48 -10.95 -27.54 -4.87
N GLU A 49 -10.71 -28.85 -4.75
CA GLU A 49 -11.13 -29.85 -5.74
C GLU A 49 -12.63 -30.17 -5.68
N SER A 50 -13.29 -29.84 -4.56
CA SER A 50 -14.67 -30.25 -4.28
C SER A 50 -15.75 -29.29 -4.77
N MET A 51 -15.38 -28.07 -5.22
CA MET A 51 -16.34 -27.05 -5.63
C MET A 51 -16.03 -26.44 -7.00
N GLN A 52 -17.07 -26.27 -7.82
CA GLN A 52 -16.95 -25.55 -9.08
C GLN A 52 -17.17 -24.05 -8.88
N PHE A 53 -16.14 -23.24 -9.07
CA PHE A 53 -16.22 -21.79 -8.96
C PHE A 53 -16.25 -21.12 -10.34
N LYS A 54 -17.17 -20.18 -10.52
CA LYS A 54 -17.19 -19.31 -11.70
C LYS A 54 -16.39 -18.05 -11.40
N ARG A 55 -15.32 -17.83 -12.13
CA ARG A 55 -14.50 -16.61 -12.08
C ARG A 55 -14.89 -15.77 -13.30
N ASP A 56 -15.34 -14.56 -13.06
CA ASP A 56 -15.61 -13.62 -14.15
C ASP A 56 -14.31 -13.09 -14.78
N ALA A 57 -14.45 -12.36 -15.90
CA ALA A 57 -13.32 -11.79 -16.60
C ALA A 57 -12.60 -10.71 -15.76
N ALA A 58 -13.35 -9.94 -14.97
CA ALA A 58 -12.79 -8.89 -14.12
C ALA A 58 -11.88 -9.46 -13.04
N PHE A 59 -12.33 -10.52 -12.33
CA PHE A 59 -11.52 -11.21 -11.32
C PHE A 59 -10.28 -11.87 -11.92
N ARG A 60 -10.42 -12.56 -13.07
CA ARG A 60 -9.27 -13.19 -13.75
C ARG A 60 -8.24 -12.15 -14.18
N ASN A 61 -8.67 -11.01 -14.71
CA ASN A 61 -7.78 -9.90 -15.09
C ASN A 61 -7.10 -9.29 -13.88
N LEU A 62 -7.83 -9.05 -12.78
CA LEU A 62 -7.28 -8.56 -11.52
C LEU A 62 -6.13 -9.46 -11.04
N VAL A 63 -6.36 -10.76 -10.91
CA VAL A 63 -5.34 -11.73 -10.46
C VAL A 63 -4.16 -11.81 -11.42
N ARG A 64 -4.39 -11.78 -12.74
CA ARG A 64 -3.32 -11.80 -13.74
C ARG A 64 -2.43 -10.57 -13.64
N ASN A 65 -3.03 -9.38 -13.60
CA ASN A 65 -2.29 -8.12 -13.53
C ASN A 65 -1.49 -7.98 -12.23
N MET A 66 -1.99 -8.53 -11.11
CA MET A 66 -1.25 -8.59 -9.85
C MET A 66 0.00 -9.48 -9.90
N LYS A 67 0.03 -10.48 -10.81
CA LYS A 67 1.18 -11.40 -10.97
C LYS A 67 2.25 -10.88 -11.92
N SER A 68 1.88 -9.96 -12.81
CA SER A 68 2.77 -9.46 -13.88
C SER A 68 3.22 -8.02 -13.57
N VAL A 69 4.09 -7.86 -12.57
CA VAL A 69 4.68 -6.56 -12.22
C VAL A 69 5.68 -6.08 -13.29
N ALA A 70 6.35 -7.01 -13.96
CA ALA A 70 7.36 -6.69 -14.97
C ALA A 70 6.78 -5.98 -16.22
N ASP A 71 5.50 -6.25 -16.51
CA ASP A 71 4.78 -5.68 -17.66
C ASP A 71 3.94 -4.46 -17.28
N SER A 72 4.18 -3.86 -16.10
CA SER A 72 3.44 -2.67 -15.69
C SER A 72 3.89 -1.45 -16.51
N GLU A 73 2.93 -0.81 -17.18
CA GLU A 73 3.14 0.39 -18.03
C GLU A 73 3.36 1.69 -17.24
N TYR A 74 3.61 1.60 -15.91
CA TYR A 74 3.81 2.79 -15.11
C TYR A 74 5.09 3.51 -15.50
N ALA A 75 4.93 4.71 -16.05
CA ALA A 75 6.04 5.62 -16.30
C ALA A 75 6.60 6.13 -14.97
N VAL A 76 7.90 6.23 -14.87
CA VAL A 76 8.59 6.91 -13.77
C VAL A 76 8.37 8.42 -13.92
N PRO A 77 8.23 9.21 -12.83
CA PRO A 77 8.23 10.67 -12.91
C PRO A 77 9.38 11.21 -13.77
N GLU A 78 9.08 12.10 -14.70
CA GLU A 78 10.04 12.54 -15.74
C GLU A 78 11.34 13.09 -15.14
N SER A 79 11.25 13.84 -14.04
CA SER A 79 12.40 14.40 -13.35
C SER A 79 13.33 13.36 -12.71
N LEU A 80 12.81 12.15 -12.41
CA LEU A 80 13.56 11.07 -11.79
C LEU A 80 13.99 9.99 -12.80
N GLU A 81 13.49 10.02 -14.03
CA GLU A 81 13.84 9.06 -15.08
C GLU A 81 15.36 8.95 -15.32
N PRO A 82 16.15 10.05 -15.42
CA PRO A 82 17.60 9.97 -15.59
C PRO A 82 18.36 9.62 -14.30
N VAL A 83 17.71 9.71 -13.13
CA VAL A 83 18.35 9.51 -11.82
C VAL A 83 18.24 8.06 -11.36
N LEU A 84 17.11 7.42 -11.62
CA LEU A 84 16.83 6.06 -11.20
C LEU A 84 17.57 5.02 -12.02
N ARG A 85 18.21 4.07 -11.34
CA ARG A 85 18.75 2.86 -11.96
C ARG A 85 17.63 1.90 -12.37
N ASN A 86 17.89 1.00 -13.31
CA ASN A 86 16.88 0.07 -13.84
C ASN A 86 16.16 -0.74 -12.75
N TYR A 87 16.88 -1.26 -11.77
CA TYR A 87 16.27 -2.01 -10.67
C TYR A 87 15.38 -1.11 -9.77
N GLN A 88 15.74 0.17 -9.59
CA GLN A 88 14.91 1.13 -8.85
C GLN A 88 13.63 1.47 -9.59
N LYS A 89 13.69 1.58 -10.92
CA LYS A 89 12.50 1.73 -11.77
C LYS A 89 11.59 0.51 -11.65
N THR A 90 12.15 -0.70 -11.59
CA THR A 90 11.39 -1.93 -11.35
C THR A 90 10.73 -1.91 -9.95
N GLY A 91 11.45 -1.50 -8.92
CA GLY A 91 10.91 -1.37 -7.56
C GLY A 91 9.80 -0.31 -7.47
N TYR A 92 9.98 0.83 -8.13
CA TYR A 92 8.92 1.85 -8.24
C TYR A 92 7.65 1.29 -8.91
N ARG A 93 7.77 0.60 -10.05
CA ARG A 93 6.63 -0.02 -10.74
C ARG A 93 5.93 -1.05 -9.86
N TRP A 94 6.70 -1.82 -9.10
CA TRP A 94 6.14 -2.75 -8.12
C TRP A 94 5.34 -2.02 -7.03
N LEU A 95 5.88 -0.93 -6.44
CA LEU A 95 5.18 -0.11 -5.46
C LEU A 95 3.88 0.48 -6.04
N LYS A 96 3.92 1.01 -7.28
CA LYS A 96 2.72 1.51 -7.97
C LYS A 96 1.67 0.42 -8.17
N THR A 97 2.10 -0.77 -8.53
CA THR A 97 1.19 -1.92 -8.68
C THR A 97 0.52 -2.24 -7.34
N MET A 98 1.30 -2.25 -6.25
CA MET A 98 0.75 -2.48 -4.90
C MET A 98 -0.28 -1.41 -4.53
N GLU A 99 0.05 -0.14 -4.72
CA GLU A 99 -0.85 0.99 -4.46
C GLU A 99 -2.17 0.85 -5.24
N GLN A 100 -2.10 0.61 -6.55
CA GLN A 100 -3.29 0.51 -7.42
C GLN A 100 -4.26 -0.59 -6.98
N TYR A 101 -3.73 -1.70 -6.46
CA TYR A 101 -4.56 -2.81 -6.00
C TYR A 101 -4.91 -2.73 -4.51
N GLY A 102 -4.45 -1.69 -3.81
CA GLY A 102 -4.69 -1.51 -2.37
C GLY A 102 -3.92 -2.51 -1.51
N PHE A 103 -2.75 -2.96 -1.99
CA PHE A 103 -1.83 -3.76 -1.20
C PHE A 103 -0.84 -2.89 -0.46
N CYS A 104 -0.39 -3.40 0.68
CA CYS A 104 0.87 -2.97 1.29
C CYS A 104 2.02 -3.85 0.76
N GLY A 105 3.26 -3.37 0.89
CA GLY A 105 4.44 -4.10 0.47
C GLY A 105 5.64 -3.87 1.39
N ILE A 106 6.60 -4.78 1.34
CA ILE A 106 7.90 -4.65 2.00
C ILE A 106 8.96 -4.56 0.91
N LEU A 107 9.64 -3.41 0.81
CA LEU A 107 10.77 -3.23 -0.08
C LEU A 107 12.04 -3.71 0.62
N ALA A 108 12.43 -4.96 0.36
CA ALA A 108 13.48 -5.69 1.06
C ALA A 108 14.83 -5.70 0.33
N ASP A 109 15.13 -4.68 -0.45
CA ASP A 109 16.44 -4.51 -1.11
C ASP A 109 17.57 -4.40 -0.07
N ASP A 110 18.79 -4.75 -0.44
CA ASP A 110 19.96 -4.58 0.41
C ASP A 110 20.21 -3.12 0.81
N MET A 111 20.99 -2.92 1.86
CA MET A 111 21.38 -1.58 2.31
C MET A 111 22.15 -0.85 1.22
N GLY A 112 21.91 0.44 1.06
CA GLY A 112 22.61 1.27 0.06
C GLY A 112 22.03 1.23 -1.36
N LEU A 113 21.03 0.39 -1.64
CA LEU A 113 20.42 0.30 -2.96
C LEU A 113 19.36 1.41 -3.26
N GLY A 114 19.27 2.42 -2.39
CA GLY A 114 18.42 3.60 -2.65
C GLY A 114 16.91 3.32 -2.54
N LYS A 115 16.50 2.54 -1.54
CA LYS A 115 15.07 2.34 -1.21
C LYS A 115 14.33 3.64 -1.01
N THR A 116 14.95 4.61 -0.33
CA THR A 116 14.39 5.94 -0.11
C THR A 116 14.01 6.60 -1.42
N LEU A 117 14.89 6.55 -2.43
CA LEU A 117 14.64 7.16 -3.74
C LEU A 117 13.46 6.50 -4.48
N GLN A 118 13.29 5.20 -4.36
CA GLN A 118 12.13 4.48 -4.92
C GLN A 118 10.82 4.95 -4.26
N VAL A 119 10.82 5.14 -2.94
CA VAL A 119 9.66 5.68 -2.21
C VAL A 119 9.41 7.14 -2.58
N ILE A 120 10.46 7.97 -2.68
CA ILE A 120 10.33 9.37 -3.13
C ILE A 120 9.69 9.44 -4.52
N SER A 121 10.04 8.53 -5.42
CA SER A 121 9.43 8.46 -6.75
C SER A 121 7.93 8.17 -6.69
N LEU A 122 7.49 7.32 -5.75
CA LEU A 122 6.07 7.05 -5.52
C LEU A 122 5.34 8.26 -4.96
N LEU A 123 5.94 8.96 -3.99
CA LEU A 123 5.38 10.17 -3.41
C LEU A 123 5.22 11.30 -4.44
N LEU A 124 6.23 11.44 -5.30
CA LEU A 124 6.19 12.43 -6.38
C LEU A 124 5.11 12.12 -7.40
N ASP A 125 5.04 10.87 -7.85
CA ASP A 125 4.00 10.43 -8.78
C ASP A 125 2.59 10.64 -8.20
N ALA A 126 2.37 10.33 -6.93
CA ALA A 126 1.09 10.56 -6.26
C ALA A 126 0.67 12.04 -6.33
N ARG A 127 1.62 12.96 -6.13
CA ARG A 127 1.39 14.40 -6.25
C ARG A 127 1.09 14.81 -7.71
N GLU A 128 1.86 14.30 -8.67
CA GLU A 128 1.67 14.58 -10.11
C GLU A 128 0.32 14.05 -10.63
N GLN A 129 -0.19 12.95 -10.03
CA GLN A 129 -1.53 12.41 -10.31
C GLN A 129 -2.67 13.17 -9.62
N GLY A 130 -2.38 14.25 -8.90
CA GLY A 130 -3.37 15.11 -8.26
C GLY A 130 -3.88 14.56 -6.91
N ASN A 131 -3.09 13.75 -6.21
CA ASN A 131 -3.42 13.34 -4.85
C ASN A 131 -3.22 14.52 -3.89
N ASP A 132 -4.31 15.05 -3.36
CA ASP A 132 -4.32 16.18 -2.42
C ASP A 132 -4.13 15.74 -0.95
N ARG A 133 -4.03 14.44 -0.68
CA ARG A 133 -3.83 13.93 0.68
C ARG A 133 -2.34 13.84 1.01
N PRO A 134 -1.92 14.33 2.20
CA PRO A 134 -0.54 14.21 2.63
C PRO A 134 -0.15 12.75 2.85
N SER A 135 1.07 12.40 2.47
CA SER A 135 1.69 11.12 2.80
C SER A 135 2.44 11.24 4.12
N LEU A 136 2.37 10.20 4.97
CA LEU A 136 3.09 10.16 6.24
C LEU A 136 4.28 9.20 6.16
N VAL A 137 5.48 9.71 6.35
CA VAL A 137 6.70 8.93 6.53
C VAL A 137 6.99 8.77 8.02
N VAL A 138 7.06 7.53 8.50
CA VAL A 138 7.42 7.22 9.89
C VAL A 138 8.75 6.47 9.89
N CYS A 139 9.76 7.01 10.56
CA CYS A 139 11.12 6.47 10.54
C CYS A 139 11.79 6.60 11.92
N PRO A 140 12.98 6.03 12.15
CA PRO A 140 13.79 6.33 13.32
C PRO A 140 14.06 7.83 13.45
N ALA A 141 14.07 8.36 14.68
CA ALA A 141 14.24 9.80 14.94
C ALA A 141 15.48 10.42 14.27
N SER A 142 16.58 9.66 14.22
CA SER A 142 17.83 10.08 13.57
C SER A 142 17.72 10.22 12.04
N LEU A 143 16.68 9.68 11.43
CA LEU A 143 16.51 9.69 9.97
C LEU A 143 15.49 10.73 9.47
N VAL A 144 14.77 11.42 10.35
CA VAL A 144 13.75 12.40 9.96
C VAL A 144 14.34 13.49 9.07
N LEU A 145 15.44 14.11 9.48
CA LEU A 145 16.11 15.16 8.69
C LEU A 145 16.79 14.62 7.44
N ASN A 146 17.23 13.36 7.47
CA ASN A 146 17.77 12.71 6.28
C ASN A 146 16.69 12.53 5.20
N TRP A 147 15.50 12.05 5.57
CA TRP A 147 14.35 11.96 4.68
C TRP A 147 13.98 13.31 4.09
N GLU A 148 13.89 14.36 4.92
CA GLU A 148 13.64 15.72 4.45
C GLU A 148 14.68 16.16 3.41
N SER A 149 15.97 15.97 3.72
CA SER A 149 17.08 16.34 2.82
C SER A 149 17.01 15.59 1.49
N GLU A 150 16.74 14.28 1.51
CA GLU A 150 16.64 13.48 0.30
C GLU A 150 15.42 13.88 -0.55
N ILE A 151 14.25 14.13 0.06
CA ILE A 151 13.08 14.60 -0.67
C ILE A 151 13.36 15.95 -1.31
N ARG A 152 13.92 16.92 -0.58
CA ARG A 152 14.27 18.24 -1.11
C ARG A 152 15.28 18.16 -2.26
N ARG A 153 16.18 17.17 -2.21
CA ARG A 153 17.19 16.95 -3.26
C ARG A 153 16.61 16.35 -4.53
N PHE A 154 15.78 15.32 -4.41
CA PHE A 154 15.32 14.51 -5.54
C PHE A 154 13.94 14.88 -6.05
N ALA A 155 13.10 15.47 -5.20
CA ALA A 155 11.75 15.92 -5.52
C ALA A 155 11.46 17.30 -4.89
N PRO A 156 12.20 18.36 -5.30
CA PRO A 156 12.08 19.69 -4.69
C PRO A 156 10.70 20.34 -4.86
N GLN A 157 9.87 19.82 -5.74
CA GLN A 157 8.48 20.23 -5.95
C GLN A 157 7.54 19.71 -4.84
N LEU A 158 7.96 18.75 -4.01
CA LEU A 158 7.18 18.28 -2.88
C LEU A 158 7.33 19.21 -1.67
N THR A 159 6.21 19.60 -1.09
CA THR A 159 6.17 20.33 0.18
C THR A 159 6.33 19.35 1.34
N VAL A 160 7.44 19.45 2.07
CA VAL A 160 7.80 18.54 3.14
C VAL A 160 7.67 19.20 4.50
N LEU A 161 7.06 18.51 5.47
CA LEU A 161 6.85 18.99 6.82
C LEU A 161 7.40 17.97 7.85
N PRO A 162 8.60 18.21 8.43
CA PRO A 162 9.07 17.42 9.56
C PRO A 162 8.26 17.79 10.83
N ILE A 163 7.76 16.76 11.53
CA ILE A 163 7.02 16.89 12.78
C ILE A 163 7.98 16.58 13.92
N LEU A 164 8.61 17.63 14.46
CA LEU A 164 9.65 17.57 15.46
C LEU A 164 9.42 18.64 16.56
N GLY A 165 10.23 18.60 17.61
CA GLY A 165 10.24 19.59 18.67
C GLY A 165 9.45 19.17 19.91
N ASP A 166 9.02 20.15 20.70
CA ASP A 166 8.17 19.93 21.88
C ASP A 166 6.72 19.61 21.49
N ALA A 167 5.88 19.32 22.47
CA ALA A 167 4.49 18.89 22.25
C ALA A 167 3.65 19.96 21.53
N GLU A 168 3.87 21.24 21.83
CA GLU A 168 3.12 22.32 21.23
C GLU A 168 3.52 22.55 19.77
N GLN A 169 4.82 22.52 19.49
CA GLN A 169 5.37 22.62 18.14
C GLN A 169 4.87 21.48 17.25
N ARG A 170 4.85 20.25 17.76
CA ARG A 170 4.34 19.10 17.02
C ARG A 170 2.83 19.19 16.78
N ALA A 171 2.05 19.61 17.78
CA ALA A 171 0.61 19.82 17.62
C ALA A 171 0.30 20.88 16.55
N GLN A 172 1.10 21.95 16.46
CA GLN A 172 0.98 22.94 15.39
C GLN A 172 1.36 22.37 14.04
N ALA A 173 2.43 21.58 13.96
CA ALA A 173 2.87 20.92 12.73
C ALA A 173 1.80 19.93 12.22
N ILE A 174 1.23 19.10 13.09
CA ILE A 174 0.17 18.14 12.73
C ILE A 174 -1.03 18.84 12.11
N ARG A 175 -1.50 19.95 12.71
CA ARG A 175 -2.60 20.76 12.15
C ARG A 175 -2.30 21.34 10.77
N ARG A 176 -1.03 21.48 10.41
CA ARG A 176 -0.59 22.02 9.11
C ARG A 176 -0.37 20.95 8.07
N THR A 177 -0.51 19.68 8.39
CA THR A 177 -0.25 18.56 7.44
C THR A 177 -1.15 18.61 6.23
N ALA A 178 -2.38 19.10 6.34
CA ALA A 178 -3.28 19.27 5.20
C ALA A 178 -2.73 20.18 4.08
N GLY A 179 -1.72 21.00 4.38
CA GLY A 179 -1.07 21.91 3.43
C GLY A 179 0.29 21.40 2.91
N CYS A 180 0.67 20.16 3.20
CA CYS A 180 1.92 19.58 2.69
C CYS A 180 1.67 18.30 1.89
N ASP A 181 2.66 17.91 1.08
CA ASP A 181 2.60 16.65 0.32
C ASP A 181 3.13 15.48 1.16
N VAL A 182 4.15 15.74 2.00
CA VAL A 182 4.79 14.72 2.84
C VAL A 182 5.03 15.24 4.25
N ALA A 183 4.44 14.58 5.23
CA ALA A 183 4.77 14.76 6.64
C ALA A 183 5.75 13.67 7.08
N ILE A 184 6.74 14.02 7.92
CA ILE A 184 7.74 13.09 8.41
C ILE A 184 7.79 13.13 9.93
N THR A 185 7.68 11.97 10.58
CA THR A 185 7.77 11.85 12.04
C THR A 185 8.54 10.61 12.46
N SER A 186 8.84 10.49 13.75
CA SER A 186 9.45 9.27 14.28
C SER A 186 8.44 8.36 14.94
N TYR A 187 8.81 7.06 15.09
CA TYR A 187 7.97 6.06 15.76
C TYR A 187 7.53 6.49 17.16
N ASP A 188 8.45 7.06 17.96
CA ASP A 188 8.15 7.48 19.33
C ASP A 188 7.23 8.71 19.37
N LEU A 189 7.44 9.66 18.46
CA LEU A 189 6.61 10.85 18.36
C LEU A 189 5.22 10.52 17.84
N LEU A 190 5.11 9.68 16.82
CA LEU A 190 3.81 9.21 16.34
C LEU A 190 3.00 8.54 17.46
N LYS A 191 3.65 7.65 18.25
CA LYS A 191 2.99 6.99 19.39
C LYS A 191 2.51 7.96 20.46
N ARG A 192 3.26 9.03 20.72
CA ARG A 192 2.87 10.05 21.71
C ARG A 192 1.73 10.94 21.25
N ASP A 193 1.68 11.21 19.95
CA ASP A 193 0.77 12.19 19.36
C ASP A 193 -0.38 11.52 18.58
N ILE A 194 -0.58 10.21 18.70
CA ILE A 194 -1.50 9.43 17.87
C ILE A 194 -2.93 9.99 17.84
N GLU A 195 -3.43 10.45 18.98
CA GLU A 195 -4.77 11.04 19.11
C GLU A 195 -4.95 12.32 18.27
N GLN A 196 -3.86 13.02 17.95
CA GLN A 196 -3.90 14.25 17.16
C GLN A 196 -3.98 13.97 15.65
N TYR A 197 -3.67 12.75 15.23
CA TYR A 197 -3.79 12.31 13.82
C TYR A 197 -5.17 11.75 13.48
N GLU A 198 -6.02 11.49 14.48
CA GLU A 198 -7.37 10.95 14.31
C GLU A 198 -8.44 12.06 14.12
N ASN A 199 -8.09 13.33 14.35
CA ASN A 199 -8.96 14.49 14.21
C ASN A 199 -8.65 15.28 12.95
#